data_36c61d628d273ec6532bcaf51120cd15
#
_entry.id   36c61d628d273ec6532bcaf51120cd15
#
_cell.length_a   1.000
_cell.length_b   1.000
_cell.length_c   1.000
_cell.angle_alpha   90.00
_cell.angle_beta   90.00
_cell.angle_gamma   90.00
#
_symmetry.space_group_name_H-M   'P 1'
#
loop_
_entity.id
_entity.type
_entity.pdbx_description
1 polymer ?
#
loop_
_entity_poly.entity_id
_entity_poly.type
_entity_poly.pdbx_seq_one_letter_code
_entity_poly.pdbx_strand_id
1 'polypeptide(L)'
;DESDEYMDDPNNAGIYKLNTICNDDPDIIPLLNTPAPCAFERDENGVFQQIKDWKPDEDEEDPDMDILKQCQKWHEEDKHQKIVDALEAISAEERTPEMDMELARAYNNLADSSEPEGRKLLHQALELMQSHEEELGDTYSWNFRMGYAYYYLDQEGRALRHFEKALELHPGDDPKLNTRQDIEELIDWCRKGISLPQFSECFRERTEDWWETFAEMEAELRQMMD
;
A
#
# COMPACT_ATOMS: atom_id res chain seq x y z
N ASP A 1 -25.00 16.89 17.30
CA ASP A 1 -25.09 15.52 16.79
C ASP A 1 -24.80 15.58 15.31
N GLU A 2 -23.60 15.14 14.91
CA GLU A 2 -23.13 15.25 13.51
C GLU A 2 -23.88 14.32 12.54
N SER A 3 -24.77 13.46 13.04
CA SER A 3 -25.57 12.53 12.23
C SER A 3 -26.75 13.18 11.53
N ASP A 4 -27.28 14.29 12.04
CA ASP A 4 -28.45 14.96 11.47
C ASP A 4 -28.11 15.90 10.30
N GLU A 5 -26.86 16.41 10.24
CA GLU A 5 -26.40 17.31 9.16
C GLU A 5 -26.19 16.57 7.83
N TYR A 6 -25.91 15.27 7.87
CA TYR A 6 -25.68 14.46 6.67
C TYR A 6 -26.96 14.02 5.96
N MET A 7 -28.10 14.06 6.66
CA MET A 7 -29.40 13.62 6.13
C MET A 7 -30.11 14.73 5.34
N ASP A 8 -29.72 15.99 5.53
CA ASP A 8 -30.38 17.16 4.91
C ASP A 8 -29.66 17.73 3.68
N ASP A 9 -28.60 17.07 3.17
CA ASP A 9 -27.94 17.48 1.92
C ASP A 9 -28.84 17.19 0.74
N PRO A 10 -29.36 18.22 0.02
CA PRO A 10 -30.25 18.05 -1.12
C PRO A 10 -29.60 17.31 -2.30
N ASN A 11 -28.26 17.17 -2.33
CA ASN A 11 -27.54 16.40 -3.33
C ASN A 11 -27.44 14.90 -2.97
N ASN A 12 -27.77 14.54 -1.73
CA ASN A 12 -27.80 13.16 -1.25
C ASN A 12 -29.22 12.62 -1.06
N ALA A 13 -30.21 13.35 -1.56
CA ALA A 13 -31.61 13.02 -1.38
C ALA A 13 -31.95 11.70 -2.08
N GLY A 14 -32.05 10.65 -1.30
CA GLY A 14 -32.80 9.46 -1.68
C GLY A 14 -32.04 8.14 -1.72
N ILE A 15 -30.72 8.07 -1.71
CA ILE A 15 -29.98 6.79 -1.76
C ILE A 15 -29.23 6.57 -0.45
N TYR A 16 -29.57 5.48 0.26
CA TYR A 16 -28.93 5.13 1.54
C TYR A 16 -28.14 3.83 1.38
N LYS A 17 -26.85 3.85 1.78
CA LYS A 17 -26.01 2.65 1.86
C LYS A 17 -26.12 2.06 3.27
N LEU A 18 -26.43 0.78 3.39
CA LEU A 18 -26.68 0.09 4.68
C LEU A 18 -25.55 0.23 5.72
N ASN A 19 -24.31 0.42 5.28
CA ASN A 19 -23.17 0.59 6.15
C ASN A 19 -23.05 2.00 6.78
N THR A 20 -23.88 2.95 6.39
CA THR A 20 -23.94 4.32 6.93
C THR A 20 -25.18 4.59 7.79
N ILE A 21 -26.02 3.60 8.00
CA ILE A 21 -27.30 3.78 8.69
C ILE A 21 -27.15 3.44 10.18
N CYS A 22 -27.54 4.36 11.07
CA CYS A 22 -27.61 4.11 12.51
C CYS A 22 -28.63 3.01 12.83
N ASN A 23 -28.22 2.04 13.67
CA ASN A 23 -29.02 0.87 14.04
C ASN A 23 -30.29 1.16 14.86
N ASP A 24 -30.63 2.41 15.12
CA ASP A 24 -31.70 2.82 16.02
C ASP A 24 -33.00 3.19 15.30
N ASP A 25 -33.04 3.22 13.97
CA ASP A 25 -34.24 3.50 13.20
C ASP A 25 -35.07 2.21 13.01
N PRO A 26 -36.28 2.12 13.57
CA PRO A 26 -37.12 0.93 13.51
C PRO A 26 -37.58 0.55 12.08
N ASP A 27 -37.55 1.49 11.13
CA ASP A 27 -37.89 1.25 9.74
C ASP A 27 -36.75 0.56 8.97
N ILE A 28 -35.53 0.61 9.50
CA ILE A 28 -34.31 0.08 8.91
C ILE A 28 -34.00 -1.34 9.38
N ILE A 29 -34.38 -1.69 10.62
CA ILE A 29 -34.13 -3.01 11.20
C ILE A 29 -34.57 -4.17 10.29
N PRO A 30 -35.72 -4.13 9.60
CA PRO A 30 -36.10 -5.19 8.67
C PRO A 30 -35.16 -5.33 7.46
N LEU A 31 -34.42 -4.27 7.09
CA LEU A 31 -33.57 -4.23 5.92
C LEU A 31 -32.16 -4.78 6.21
N LEU A 32 -31.78 -4.90 7.49
CA LEU A 32 -30.45 -5.41 7.91
C LEU A 32 -30.19 -6.87 7.51
N ASN A 33 -31.22 -7.62 7.17
CA ASN A 33 -31.10 -9.00 6.68
C ASN A 33 -30.97 -9.12 5.15
N THR A 34 -30.91 -7.99 4.44
CA THR A 34 -30.75 -7.98 2.98
C THR A 34 -29.29 -8.22 2.63
N PRO A 35 -28.94 -9.18 1.74
CA PRO A 35 -27.55 -9.43 1.36
C PRO A 35 -26.91 -8.17 0.76
N ALA A 36 -25.70 -7.84 1.22
CA ALA A 36 -24.88 -6.78 0.63
C ALA A 36 -24.20 -7.27 -0.67
N PRO A 37 -23.91 -6.39 -1.64
CA PRO A 37 -24.23 -4.95 -1.64
C PRO A 37 -25.69 -4.69 -2.04
N CYS A 38 -26.33 -3.73 -1.38
CA CYS A 38 -27.68 -3.30 -1.71
C CYS A 38 -27.86 -1.81 -1.37
N ALA A 39 -28.75 -1.13 -2.08
CA ALA A 39 -29.14 0.24 -1.79
C ALA A 39 -30.67 0.35 -1.68
N PHE A 40 -31.12 1.38 -0.98
CA PHE A 40 -32.51 1.66 -0.73
C PHE A 40 -32.78 3.14 -1.02
N GLU A 41 -33.97 3.43 -1.52
CA GLU A 41 -34.48 4.79 -1.67
C GLU A 41 -35.78 4.95 -0.86
N ARG A 42 -36.11 6.17 -0.45
CA ARG A 42 -37.40 6.46 0.16
C ARG A 42 -38.42 6.79 -0.92
N ASP A 43 -39.55 6.13 -0.88
CA ASP A 43 -40.69 6.45 -1.75
C ASP A 43 -41.42 7.73 -1.25
N GLU A 44 -42.40 8.19 -1.99
CA GLU A 44 -43.22 9.38 -1.68
C GLU A 44 -43.95 9.31 -0.32
N ASN A 45 -44.04 8.12 0.28
CA ASN A 45 -44.64 7.90 1.59
C ASN A 45 -43.59 7.76 2.70
N GLY A 46 -42.29 7.93 2.39
CA GLY A 46 -41.19 7.80 3.31
C GLY A 46 -40.78 6.35 3.62
N VAL A 47 -41.30 5.36 2.88
CA VAL A 47 -41.00 3.93 3.08
C VAL A 47 -39.76 3.56 2.27
N PHE A 48 -38.83 2.83 2.89
CA PHE A 48 -37.62 2.33 2.21
C PHE A 48 -37.99 1.22 1.21
N GLN A 49 -37.56 1.39 -0.05
CA GLN A 49 -37.66 0.43 -1.13
C GLN A 49 -36.30 0.01 -1.62
N GLN A 50 -36.02 -1.29 -1.74
CA GLN A 50 -34.78 -1.78 -2.30
C GLN A 50 -34.69 -1.41 -3.78
N ILE A 51 -33.60 -0.79 -4.18
CA ILE A 51 -33.30 -0.53 -5.60
C ILE A 51 -32.88 -1.86 -6.23
N LYS A 52 -33.70 -2.38 -7.11
CA LYS A 52 -33.43 -3.62 -7.85
C LYS A 52 -32.28 -3.36 -8.83
N ASP A 53 -31.40 -4.35 -8.92
CA ASP A 53 -30.22 -4.31 -9.81
C ASP A 53 -29.21 -3.16 -9.50
N TRP A 54 -29.34 -2.55 -8.29
CA TRP A 54 -28.34 -1.60 -7.86
C TRP A 54 -26.98 -2.32 -7.73
N LYS A 55 -25.98 -1.73 -8.37
CA LYS A 55 -24.58 -2.07 -8.16
C LYS A 55 -23.93 -0.90 -7.43
N PRO A 56 -22.99 -1.17 -6.49
CA PRO A 56 -22.14 -0.10 -6.02
C PRO A 56 -21.59 0.62 -7.24
N ASP A 57 -21.52 1.94 -7.21
CA ASP A 57 -20.79 2.67 -8.22
C ASP A 57 -19.41 2.00 -8.31
N GLU A 58 -19.18 1.21 -9.35
CA GLU A 58 -17.85 0.86 -9.76
C GLU A 58 -17.28 2.23 -10.05
N ASP A 59 -16.32 2.67 -9.21
CA ASP A 59 -15.73 3.99 -9.26
C ASP A 59 -15.66 4.41 -10.72
N GLU A 60 -16.45 5.41 -11.14
CA GLU A 60 -16.31 6.00 -12.47
C GLU A 60 -14.92 6.59 -12.48
N GLU A 61 -14.00 5.83 -13.07
CA GLU A 61 -12.64 6.30 -13.30
C GLU A 61 -12.81 7.52 -14.21
N ASP A 62 -12.41 8.68 -13.72
CA ASP A 62 -12.43 9.91 -14.51
C ASP A 62 -11.50 9.67 -15.71
N PRO A 63 -12.04 9.53 -16.95
CA PRO A 63 -11.23 9.19 -18.12
C PRO A 63 -10.20 10.29 -18.46
N ASP A 64 -10.35 11.48 -17.92
CA ASP A 64 -9.42 12.60 -18.10
C ASP A 64 -8.43 12.73 -16.93
N MET A 65 -8.50 11.84 -15.93
CA MET A 65 -7.58 11.87 -14.80
C MET A 65 -6.19 11.37 -15.20
N ASP A 66 -5.16 12.14 -14.85
CA ASP A 66 -3.78 11.73 -14.97
C ASP A 66 -3.54 10.41 -14.20
N ILE A 67 -2.92 9.42 -14.86
CA ILE A 67 -2.71 8.07 -14.31
C ILE A 67 -2.01 8.10 -12.95
N LEU A 68 -1.09 9.03 -12.70
CA LEU A 68 -0.42 9.14 -11.41
C LEU A 68 -1.38 9.60 -10.30
N LYS A 69 -2.31 10.50 -10.60
CA LYS A 69 -3.36 10.88 -9.65
C LYS A 69 -4.32 9.73 -9.39
N GLN A 70 -4.63 8.97 -10.43
CA GLN A 70 -5.46 7.77 -10.29
C GLN A 70 -4.75 6.72 -9.43
N CYS A 71 -3.46 6.48 -9.61
CA CYS A 71 -2.66 5.60 -8.76
C CYS A 71 -2.68 6.05 -7.30
N GLN A 72 -2.56 7.36 -7.04
CA GLN A 72 -2.65 7.90 -5.69
C GLN A 72 -4.00 7.59 -5.05
N LYS A 73 -5.11 7.82 -5.76
CA LYS A 73 -6.46 7.48 -5.30
C LYS A 73 -6.58 5.99 -4.98
N TRP A 74 -6.11 5.11 -5.88
CA TRP A 74 -6.14 3.68 -5.65
C TRP A 74 -5.28 3.23 -4.46
N HIS A 75 -4.15 3.91 -4.18
CA HIS A 75 -3.38 3.65 -2.97
C HIS A 75 -4.15 4.03 -1.69
N GLU A 76 -4.87 5.15 -1.69
CA GLU A 76 -5.70 5.60 -0.56
C GLU A 76 -6.87 4.63 -0.31
N GLU A 77 -7.31 3.91 -1.35
CA GLU A 77 -8.40 2.92 -1.31
C GLU A 77 -7.91 1.47 -1.17
N ASP A 78 -6.61 1.22 -0.96
CA ASP A 78 -5.96 -0.10 -0.92
C ASP A 78 -6.20 -0.97 -2.19
N LYS A 79 -6.49 -0.33 -3.33
CA LYS A 79 -6.75 -0.99 -4.62
C LYS A 79 -5.47 -1.22 -5.41
N HIS A 80 -4.44 -1.80 -4.79
CA HIS A 80 -3.10 -1.94 -5.37
C HIS A 80 -3.08 -2.78 -6.66
N GLN A 81 -3.98 -3.78 -6.79
CA GLN A 81 -4.06 -4.59 -8.01
C GLN A 81 -4.47 -3.75 -9.22
N LYS A 82 -5.37 -2.75 -9.06
CA LYS A 82 -5.75 -1.85 -10.16
C LYS A 82 -4.56 -1.04 -10.67
N ILE A 83 -3.65 -0.64 -9.77
CA ILE A 83 -2.41 0.06 -10.16
C ILE A 83 -1.54 -0.84 -11.03
N VAL A 84 -1.36 -2.09 -10.61
CA VAL A 84 -0.59 -3.07 -11.38
C VAL A 84 -1.21 -3.27 -12.75
N ASP A 85 -2.50 -3.57 -12.82
CA ASP A 85 -3.21 -3.84 -14.07
C ASP A 85 -3.12 -2.65 -15.04
N ALA A 86 -3.27 -1.43 -14.53
CA ALA A 86 -3.22 -0.22 -15.35
C ALA A 86 -1.81 0.13 -15.84
N LEU A 87 -0.80 0.03 -14.97
CA LEU A 87 0.58 0.40 -15.33
C LEU A 87 1.28 -0.69 -16.13
N GLU A 88 0.99 -1.97 -15.91
CA GLU A 88 1.50 -3.06 -16.76
C GLU A 88 0.91 -3.05 -18.18
N ALA A 89 -0.28 -2.45 -18.36
CA ALA A 89 -0.87 -2.24 -19.69
C ALA A 89 -0.10 -1.21 -20.53
N ILE A 90 0.69 -0.34 -19.89
CA ILE A 90 1.58 0.63 -20.56
C ILE A 90 2.94 -0.07 -20.81
N SER A 91 3.46 0.03 -22.04
CA SER A 91 4.76 -0.57 -22.34
C SER A 91 5.88 0.04 -21.49
N ALA A 92 6.91 -0.75 -21.16
CA ALA A 92 7.99 -0.30 -20.27
C ALA A 92 8.72 0.95 -20.83
N GLU A 93 8.80 1.07 -22.16
CA GLU A 93 9.44 2.22 -22.82
C GLU A 93 8.59 3.50 -22.75
N GLU A 94 7.29 3.38 -22.47
CA GLU A 94 6.35 4.52 -22.39
C GLU A 94 6.10 4.94 -20.93
N ARG A 95 6.46 4.10 -19.95
CA ARG A 95 6.33 4.47 -18.55
C ARG A 95 7.40 5.46 -18.12
N THR A 96 6.99 6.43 -17.32
CA THR A 96 7.93 7.37 -16.69
C THR A 96 8.52 6.76 -15.40
N PRO A 97 9.64 7.29 -14.90
CA PRO A 97 10.20 6.86 -13.60
C PRO A 97 9.19 6.92 -12.45
N GLU A 98 8.30 7.92 -12.45
CA GLU A 98 7.25 8.05 -11.43
C GLU A 98 6.18 6.94 -11.56
N MET A 99 5.82 6.55 -12.79
CA MET A 99 4.91 5.42 -13.03
C MET A 99 5.53 4.12 -12.53
N ASP A 100 6.81 3.87 -12.81
CA ASP A 100 7.52 2.70 -12.32
C ASP A 100 7.66 2.70 -10.79
N MET A 101 7.80 3.87 -10.16
CA MET A 101 7.76 4.00 -8.70
C MET A 101 6.40 3.65 -8.10
N GLU A 102 5.29 4.08 -8.73
CA GLU A 102 3.95 3.71 -8.27
C GLU A 102 3.66 2.22 -8.49
N LEU A 103 4.14 1.64 -9.59
CA LEU A 103 4.07 0.20 -9.84
C LEU A 103 4.88 -0.60 -8.80
N ALA A 104 6.11 -0.19 -8.51
CA ALA A 104 6.94 -0.80 -7.48
C ALA A 104 6.29 -0.70 -6.09
N ARG A 105 5.67 0.44 -5.78
CA ARG A 105 4.88 0.62 -4.56
C ARG A 105 3.71 -0.36 -4.48
N ALA A 106 2.99 -0.54 -5.59
CA ALA A 106 1.87 -1.48 -5.64
C ALA A 106 2.34 -2.92 -5.44
N TYR A 107 3.45 -3.33 -6.07
CA TYR A 107 4.05 -4.64 -5.82
C TYR A 107 4.45 -4.84 -4.35
N ASN A 108 5.11 -3.86 -3.74
CA ASN A 108 5.47 -3.92 -2.33
C ASN A 108 4.24 -4.11 -1.42
N ASN A 109 3.13 -3.44 -1.72
CA ASN A 109 1.92 -3.51 -0.91
C ASN A 109 1.11 -4.80 -1.13
N LEU A 110 1.20 -5.41 -2.32
CA LEU A 110 0.57 -6.70 -2.63
C LEU A 110 1.37 -7.90 -2.14
N ALA A 111 2.66 -7.71 -1.87
CA ALA A 111 3.55 -8.81 -1.58
C ALA A 111 3.29 -9.43 -0.20
N ASP A 112 2.90 -10.69 -0.18
CA ASP A 112 3.02 -11.55 1.00
C ASP A 112 4.40 -12.23 0.97
N SER A 113 5.33 -11.75 1.80
CA SER A 113 6.71 -12.23 1.83
C SER A 113 6.84 -13.68 2.32
N SER A 114 5.81 -14.25 2.91
CA SER A 114 5.76 -15.67 3.29
C SER A 114 5.53 -16.61 2.08
N GLU A 115 5.03 -16.05 0.97
CA GLU A 115 4.70 -16.80 -0.24
C GLU A 115 5.71 -16.51 -1.37
N PRO A 116 6.06 -17.52 -2.20
CA PRO A 116 7.00 -17.34 -3.30
C PRO A 116 6.59 -16.27 -4.30
N GLU A 117 5.30 -16.16 -4.57
CA GLU A 117 4.73 -15.16 -5.48
C GLU A 117 4.90 -13.75 -4.93
N GLY A 118 4.68 -13.56 -3.62
CA GLY A 118 4.88 -12.27 -2.96
C GLY A 118 6.37 -11.87 -2.96
N ARG A 119 7.28 -12.81 -2.70
CA ARG A 119 8.73 -12.54 -2.82
C ARG A 119 9.14 -12.16 -4.25
N LYS A 120 8.51 -12.76 -5.27
CA LYS A 120 8.72 -12.38 -6.67
C LYS A 120 8.28 -10.92 -6.92
N LEU A 121 7.15 -10.49 -6.38
CA LEU A 121 6.70 -9.09 -6.49
C LEU A 121 7.71 -8.12 -5.86
N LEU A 122 8.28 -8.48 -4.70
CA LEU A 122 9.32 -7.66 -4.07
C LEU A 122 10.58 -7.54 -4.93
N HIS A 123 11.01 -8.63 -5.59
CA HIS A 123 12.12 -8.57 -6.54
C HIS A 123 11.80 -7.70 -7.75
N GLN A 124 10.60 -7.84 -8.33
CA GLN A 124 10.17 -6.98 -9.44
C GLN A 124 10.14 -5.49 -9.04
N ALA A 125 9.69 -5.18 -7.81
CA ALA A 125 9.74 -3.83 -7.28
C ALA A 125 11.18 -3.30 -7.19
N LEU A 126 12.13 -4.11 -6.71
CA LEU A 126 13.54 -3.73 -6.65
C LEU A 126 14.13 -3.48 -8.05
N GLU A 127 13.86 -4.36 -9.01
CA GLU A 127 14.35 -4.20 -10.39
C GLU A 127 13.87 -2.89 -11.01
N LEU A 128 12.57 -2.57 -10.88
CA LEU A 128 12.02 -1.30 -11.35
C LEU A 128 12.68 -0.10 -10.68
N MET A 129 12.80 -0.11 -9.37
CA MET A 129 13.39 1.00 -8.64
C MET A 129 14.88 1.18 -8.97
N GLN A 130 15.64 0.10 -9.08
CA GLN A 130 17.07 0.14 -9.42
C GLN A 130 17.33 0.71 -10.81
N SER A 131 16.43 0.50 -11.78
CA SER A 131 16.58 1.09 -13.12
C SER A 131 16.54 2.62 -13.13
N HIS A 132 15.99 3.24 -12.06
CA HIS A 132 15.85 4.69 -11.90
C HIS A 132 16.71 5.26 -10.75
N GLU A 133 17.73 4.54 -10.30
CA GLU A 133 18.58 4.96 -9.17
C GLU A 133 19.28 6.32 -9.44
N GLU A 134 19.77 6.55 -10.66
CA GLU A 134 20.45 7.82 -11.01
C GLU A 134 19.53 9.03 -10.87
N GLU A 135 18.23 8.86 -11.13
CA GLU A 135 17.25 9.95 -11.14
C GLU A 135 16.55 10.12 -9.79
N LEU A 136 16.19 9.02 -9.13
CA LEU A 136 15.34 9.00 -7.96
C LEU A 136 16.06 8.60 -6.67
N GLY A 137 17.28 8.08 -6.74
CA GLY A 137 18.03 7.53 -5.61
C GLY A 137 18.28 8.50 -4.44
N ASP A 138 18.23 9.81 -4.69
CA ASP A 138 18.31 10.85 -3.68
C ASP A 138 16.94 11.36 -3.20
N THR A 139 15.87 10.60 -3.42
CA THR A 139 14.53 10.92 -2.93
C THR A 139 14.13 10.08 -1.71
N TYR A 140 13.30 10.67 -0.83
CA TYR A 140 12.69 9.97 0.31
C TYR A 140 11.94 8.72 -0.13
N SER A 141 11.02 8.87 -1.10
CA SER A 141 10.12 7.81 -1.53
C SER A 141 10.86 6.61 -2.09
N TRP A 142 11.90 6.84 -2.91
CA TRP A 142 12.71 5.78 -3.48
C TRP A 142 13.42 5.00 -2.37
N ASN A 143 14.12 5.68 -1.47
CA ASN A 143 14.84 5.03 -0.38
C ASN A 143 13.89 4.28 0.56
N PHE A 144 12.74 4.86 0.92
CA PHE A 144 11.77 4.18 1.77
C PHE A 144 11.26 2.89 1.12
N ARG A 145 10.93 2.92 -0.18
CA ARG A 145 10.41 1.75 -0.91
C ARG A 145 11.48 0.66 -1.11
N MET A 146 12.72 1.05 -1.40
CA MET A 146 13.86 0.14 -1.46
C MET A 146 14.08 -0.55 -0.10
N GLY A 147 14.11 0.22 0.97
CA GLY A 147 14.22 -0.32 2.33
C GLY A 147 13.12 -1.30 2.67
N TYR A 148 11.87 -0.98 2.29
CA TYR A 148 10.72 -1.84 2.49
C TYR A 148 10.88 -3.19 1.77
N ALA A 149 11.19 -3.18 0.47
CA ALA A 149 11.38 -4.39 -0.31
C ALA A 149 12.51 -5.27 0.23
N TYR A 150 13.66 -4.67 0.57
CA TYR A 150 14.78 -5.40 1.17
C TYR A 150 14.42 -6.00 2.54
N TYR A 151 13.70 -5.26 3.37
CA TYR A 151 13.29 -5.74 4.69
C TYR A 151 12.43 -7.01 4.59
N TYR A 152 11.42 -7.01 3.72
CA TYR A 152 10.55 -8.17 3.50
C TYR A 152 11.20 -9.30 2.68
N LEU A 153 12.37 -9.07 2.10
CA LEU A 153 13.23 -10.10 1.52
C LEU A 153 14.27 -10.65 2.51
N ASP A 154 14.17 -10.30 3.79
CA ASP A 154 15.11 -10.68 4.84
C ASP A 154 16.54 -10.14 4.59
N GLN A 155 16.65 -8.96 3.99
CA GLN A 155 17.92 -8.28 3.71
C GLN A 155 18.07 -7.03 4.59
N GLU A 156 18.05 -7.23 5.91
CA GLU A 156 17.98 -6.15 6.91
C GLU A 156 19.17 -5.17 6.81
N GLY A 157 20.36 -5.65 6.43
CA GLY A 157 21.53 -4.78 6.27
C GLY A 157 21.38 -3.79 5.11
N ARG A 158 20.75 -4.20 4.00
CA ARG A 158 20.43 -3.30 2.89
C ARG A 158 19.26 -2.40 3.25
N ALA A 159 18.21 -2.98 3.85
CA ALA A 159 17.05 -2.24 4.30
C ALA A 159 17.44 -1.10 5.26
N LEU A 160 18.32 -1.38 6.23
CA LEU A 160 18.82 -0.41 7.19
C LEU A 160 19.40 0.83 6.51
N ARG A 161 20.30 0.66 5.53
CA ARG A 161 20.92 1.79 4.82
C ARG A 161 19.90 2.66 4.10
N HIS A 162 18.94 2.02 3.46
CA HIS A 162 17.87 2.74 2.75
C HIS A 162 16.91 3.45 3.70
N PHE A 163 16.53 2.84 4.83
CA PHE A 163 15.71 3.52 5.82
C PHE A 163 16.45 4.69 6.51
N GLU A 164 17.73 4.54 6.81
CA GLU A 164 18.54 5.65 7.36
C GLU A 164 18.60 6.81 6.35
N LYS A 165 18.81 6.51 5.06
CA LYS A 165 18.79 7.55 4.01
C LYS A 165 17.39 8.17 3.85
N ALA A 166 16.32 7.38 3.92
CA ALA A 166 14.95 7.89 3.90
C ALA A 166 14.68 8.83 5.09
N LEU A 167 15.18 8.48 6.29
CA LEU A 167 15.05 9.31 7.48
C LEU A 167 15.76 10.66 7.33
N GLU A 168 16.96 10.67 6.72
CA GLU A 168 17.69 11.89 6.40
C GLU A 168 16.92 12.80 5.42
N LEU A 169 16.31 12.18 4.39
CA LEU A 169 15.61 12.86 3.31
C LEU A 169 14.14 13.17 3.65
N HIS A 170 13.68 12.82 4.85
CA HIS A 170 12.28 12.95 5.22
C HIS A 170 11.79 14.41 5.14
N PRO A 171 10.74 14.70 4.34
CA PRO A 171 10.35 16.09 4.04
C PRO A 171 9.64 16.83 5.18
N GLY A 172 9.38 16.15 6.30
CA GLY A 172 8.65 16.69 7.44
C GLY A 172 7.29 16.05 7.67
N ASP A 173 6.40 16.75 8.37
CA ASP A 173 5.10 16.21 8.76
C ASP A 173 4.08 16.30 7.60
N ASP A 174 4.12 15.34 6.69
CA ASP A 174 3.09 15.11 5.69
C ASP A 174 2.26 13.88 6.11
N PRO A 175 0.93 14.03 6.35
CA PRO A 175 0.09 12.93 6.80
C PRO A 175 -0.06 11.78 5.78
N LYS A 176 0.36 12.00 4.53
CA LYS A 176 0.38 10.96 3.48
C LYS A 176 1.65 10.10 3.49
N LEU A 177 2.64 10.47 4.27
CA LEU A 177 3.91 9.76 4.40
C LEU A 177 3.98 9.03 5.74
N ASN A 178 4.82 8.00 5.81
CA ASN A 178 5.18 7.40 7.08
C ASN A 178 5.85 8.45 7.96
N THR A 179 5.53 8.45 9.24
CA THR A 179 6.15 9.39 10.18
C THR A 179 7.63 9.06 10.39
N ARG A 180 8.40 10.02 10.86
CA ARG A 180 9.80 9.76 11.26
C ARG A 180 9.89 8.63 12.27
N GLN A 181 8.93 8.54 13.20
CA GLN A 181 8.88 7.48 14.21
C GLN A 181 8.70 6.10 13.56
N ASP A 182 7.82 5.96 12.56
CA ASP A 182 7.62 4.69 11.85
C ASP A 182 8.92 4.21 11.19
N ILE A 183 9.69 5.15 10.61
CA ILE A 183 10.97 4.82 9.98
C ILE A 183 12.02 4.43 11.03
N GLU A 184 12.08 5.14 12.15
CA GLU A 184 12.98 4.82 13.27
C GLU A 184 12.66 3.42 13.85
N GLU A 185 11.40 3.02 13.89
CA GLU A 185 11.00 1.67 14.31
C GLU A 185 11.46 0.60 13.30
N LEU A 186 11.35 0.87 11.99
CA LEU A 186 11.88 -0.02 10.95
C LEU A 186 13.42 -0.17 11.04
N ILE A 187 14.13 0.93 11.27
CA ILE A 187 15.56 0.93 11.52
C ILE A 187 15.92 0.06 12.75
N ASP A 188 15.17 0.21 13.83
CA ASP A 188 15.38 -0.59 15.04
C ASP A 188 15.13 -2.08 14.80
N TRP A 189 14.14 -2.43 14.00
CA TRP A 189 13.86 -3.82 13.63
C TRP A 189 14.97 -4.41 12.77
N CYS A 190 15.47 -3.65 11.77
CA CYS A 190 16.62 -4.05 10.99
C CYS A 190 17.84 -4.32 11.88
N ARG A 191 18.17 -3.40 12.79
CA ARG A 191 19.31 -3.54 13.72
C ARG A 191 19.17 -4.75 14.63
N LYS A 192 17.95 -5.05 15.10
CA LYS A 192 17.68 -6.26 15.90
C LYS A 192 17.84 -7.53 15.07
N GLY A 193 17.38 -7.55 13.83
CA GLY A 193 17.56 -8.66 12.90
C GLY A 193 19.04 -8.99 12.69
N ILE A 194 19.85 -7.97 12.39
CA ILE A 194 21.30 -8.11 12.18
C ILE A 194 22.03 -8.60 13.46
N SER A 195 21.59 -8.16 14.63
CA SER A 195 22.29 -8.44 15.90
C SER A 195 21.99 -9.79 16.54
N LEU A 196 21.11 -10.62 15.97
CA LEU A 196 20.77 -11.93 16.53
C LEU A 196 21.92 -12.93 16.33
N PRO A 197 22.56 -13.45 17.42
CA PRO A 197 23.71 -14.36 17.31
C PRO A 197 23.40 -15.71 16.65
N GLN A 198 22.12 -16.09 16.59
CA GLN A 198 21.64 -17.36 16.03
C GLN A 198 21.06 -17.23 14.63
N PHE A 199 21.26 -16.08 14.00
CA PHE A 199 20.72 -15.75 12.71
C PHE A 199 21.03 -16.83 11.63
N SER A 200 22.26 -17.36 11.65
CA SER A 200 22.70 -18.42 10.73
C SER A 200 22.02 -19.78 10.95
N GLU A 201 21.55 -20.08 12.16
CA GLU A 201 20.87 -21.34 12.45
C GLU A 201 19.39 -21.33 12.08
N CYS A 202 18.72 -20.21 12.29
CA CYS A 202 17.30 -20.03 11.96
C CYS A 202 17.03 -20.09 10.44
N PHE A 203 18.05 -19.89 9.62
CA PHE A 203 17.90 -19.71 8.18
C PHE A 203 18.57 -20.78 7.32
N ARG A 204 18.97 -21.89 7.92
CA ARG A 204 19.67 -22.99 7.23
C ARG A 204 18.85 -23.66 6.10
N GLU A 205 17.54 -23.44 6.05
CA GLU A 205 16.61 -23.99 5.08
C GLU A 205 16.22 -22.98 3.96
N ARG A 206 16.80 -21.80 3.96
CA ARG A 206 16.45 -20.74 2.99
C ARG A 206 17.21 -20.89 1.67
N THR A 207 16.68 -20.24 0.62
CA THR A 207 17.14 -20.28 -0.77
C THR A 207 18.58 -19.79 -0.99
N GLU A 208 19.19 -20.08 -2.16
CA GLU A 208 20.54 -19.62 -2.52
C GLU A 208 20.69 -18.10 -2.40
N ASP A 209 19.67 -17.33 -2.82
CA ASP A 209 19.64 -15.87 -2.74
C ASP A 209 19.84 -15.35 -1.29
N TRP A 210 19.34 -16.11 -0.32
CA TRP A 210 19.49 -15.75 1.07
C TRP A 210 20.95 -15.86 1.56
N TRP A 211 21.68 -16.85 1.06
CA TRP A 211 23.09 -17.03 1.44
C TRP A 211 23.99 -15.94 0.86
N GLU A 212 23.69 -15.44 -0.34
CA GLU A 212 24.37 -14.28 -0.92
C GLU A 212 24.14 -13.05 -0.05
N THR A 213 22.88 -12.78 0.32
CA THR A 213 22.52 -11.69 1.22
C THR A 213 23.16 -11.79 2.59
N PHE A 214 23.23 -13.01 3.15
CA PHE A 214 23.89 -13.23 4.44
C PHE A 214 25.40 -12.92 4.35
N ALA A 215 26.06 -13.32 3.29
CA ALA A 215 27.48 -13.04 3.07
C ALA A 215 27.75 -11.52 2.94
N GLU A 216 26.85 -10.79 2.27
CA GLU A 216 26.94 -9.34 2.15
C GLU A 216 26.72 -8.66 3.52
N MET A 217 25.71 -9.07 4.28
CA MET A 217 25.46 -8.59 5.63
C MET A 217 26.64 -8.86 6.57
N GLU A 218 27.23 -10.05 6.52
CA GLU A 218 28.41 -10.38 7.32
C GLU A 218 29.61 -9.46 6.96
N ALA A 219 29.78 -9.16 5.68
CA ALA A 219 30.82 -8.24 5.22
C ALA A 219 30.56 -6.80 5.71
N GLU A 220 29.30 -6.35 5.69
CA GLU A 220 28.90 -5.05 6.20
C GLU A 220 29.10 -4.93 7.72
N LEU A 221 28.66 -5.93 8.48
CA LEU A 221 28.88 -5.96 9.92
C LEU A 221 30.38 -5.89 10.28
N ARG A 222 31.25 -6.55 9.51
CA ARG A 222 32.70 -6.46 9.71
C ARG A 222 33.22 -5.05 9.46
N GLN A 223 32.71 -4.36 8.42
CA GLN A 223 33.10 -2.96 8.14
C GLN A 223 32.62 -1.97 9.20
N MET A 224 31.52 -2.28 9.90
CA MET A 224 30.97 -1.43 10.97
C MET A 224 31.69 -1.64 12.32
N MET A 225 32.44 -2.75 12.46
CA MET A 225 33.18 -3.08 13.68
C MET A 225 34.67 -2.68 13.63
N ASP A 226 35.19 -2.32 12.47
CA ASP A 226 36.53 -1.73 12.24
C ASP A 226 36.49 -0.19 12.29
#